data_5e1e557bc2f3a8a8a55decbfcbc38c9f
#
_entry.id   5e1e557bc2f3a8a8a55decbfcbc38c9f
#
_cell.length_a   1.000
_cell.length_b   1.000
_cell.length_c   1.000
_cell.angle_alpha   90.00
_cell.angle_beta   90.00
_cell.angle_gamma   90.00
#
_symmetry.space_group_name_H-M   'P 1'
#
loop_
_entity.id
_entity.type
_entity.pdbx_description
1 polymer ?
#
loop_
_entity_poly.entity_id
_entity_poly.type
_entity_poly.pdbx_seq_one_letter_code
_entity_poly.pdbx_strand_id
1 'polypeptide(L)'
;MIEKLDFKADIQTVLNDFDTIVKMSPWDDDHQIGLTHRPNATNLWKDSVGSLYTNGKSSGVSENEFTELNAQIPETLKTLLLDFAQSQNIKLGRVRIMRALSKRGLTVHRDTSVRYHLVLKTNIDSFFGFRDLKQTNGVAAHCYHMPADGHFYKVDTTKFHFIYNGGKTERIHLVICPR
;
A
#
# COMPACT_ATOMS: atom_id res chain seq x y z
N MET A 1 -2.88 3.64 15.82
CA MET A 1 -3.20 2.50 14.96
C MET A 1 -3.51 2.94 13.54
N ILE A 2 -4.66 3.55 13.24
CA ILE A 2 -4.95 4.23 11.97
C ILE A 2 -5.30 5.67 12.25
N GLU A 3 -4.68 6.58 11.52
CA GLU A 3 -4.90 8.02 11.58
C GLU A 3 -5.31 8.49 10.18
N LYS A 4 -6.45 9.15 10.08
CA LYS A 4 -6.88 9.84 8.86
C LYS A 4 -6.17 11.19 8.81
N LEU A 5 -5.46 11.46 7.72
CA LEU A 5 -4.69 12.70 7.56
C LEU A 5 -5.55 13.78 6.87
N ASP A 6 -5.22 15.03 7.13
CA ASP A 6 -5.89 16.18 6.48
C ASP A 6 -5.50 16.31 5.00
N PHE A 7 -4.37 15.71 4.59
CA PHE A 7 -3.97 15.71 3.18
C PHE A 7 -4.94 14.87 2.34
N LYS A 8 -5.49 15.49 1.29
CA LYS A 8 -6.53 14.90 0.45
C LYS A 8 -6.17 15.01 -1.03
N ALA A 9 -6.25 13.89 -1.74
CA ALA A 9 -6.11 13.82 -3.18
C ALA A 9 -7.46 14.02 -3.89
N ASP A 10 -7.43 14.54 -5.11
CA ASP A 10 -8.54 14.39 -6.04
C ASP A 10 -8.61 12.92 -6.49
N ILE A 11 -9.51 12.17 -5.84
CA ILE A 11 -9.61 10.72 -6.05
C ILE A 11 -9.97 10.37 -7.50
N GLN A 12 -10.73 11.21 -8.20
CA GLN A 12 -11.09 10.94 -9.59
C GLN A 12 -9.87 11.04 -10.51
N THR A 13 -9.04 12.05 -10.33
CA THR A 13 -7.77 12.19 -11.06
C THR A 13 -6.87 10.99 -10.79
N VAL A 14 -6.74 10.56 -9.53
CA VAL A 14 -5.93 9.39 -9.17
C VAL A 14 -6.48 8.09 -9.78
N LEU A 15 -7.80 7.93 -9.86
CA LEU A 15 -8.41 6.76 -10.52
C LEU A 15 -8.15 6.75 -12.04
N ASN A 16 -8.15 7.90 -12.70
CA ASN A 16 -7.81 8.00 -14.12
C ASN A 16 -6.33 7.64 -14.37
N ASP A 17 -5.44 8.10 -13.48
CA ASP A 17 -4.01 7.74 -13.51
C ASP A 17 -3.82 6.23 -13.25
N PHE A 18 -4.54 5.68 -12.29
CA PHE A 18 -4.54 4.25 -11.99
C PHE A 18 -4.97 3.41 -13.20
N ASP A 19 -6.05 3.79 -13.89
CA ASP A 19 -6.53 3.08 -15.09
C ASP A 19 -5.49 3.14 -16.22
N THR A 20 -4.74 4.25 -16.34
CA THR A 20 -3.62 4.38 -17.27
C THR A 20 -2.48 3.45 -16.91
N ILE A 21 -2.11 3.38 -15.63
CA ILE A 21 -1.04 2.50 -15.12
C ILE A 21 -1.39 1.03 -15.36
N VAL A 22 -2.63 0.62 -15.10
CA VAL A 22 -3.07 -0.79 -15.31
C VAL A 22 -3.01 -1.19 -16.78
N LYS A 23 -3.22 -0.25 -17.72
CA LYS A 23 -3.03 -0.52 -19.16
C LYS A 23 -1.55 -0.72 -19.53
N MET A 24 -0.64 0.03 -18.90
CA MET A 24 0.81 -0.10 -19.13
C MET A 24 1.44 -1.28 -18.39
N SER A 25 0.95 -1.57 -17.21
CA SER A 25 1.40 -2.71 -16.37
C SER A 25 0.20 -3.49 -15.86
N PRO A 26 -0.34 -4.43 -16.65
CA PRO A 26 -1.46 -5.26 -16.22
C PRO A 26 -1.13 -6.07 -14.96
N TRP A 27 -2.17 -6.40 -14.20
CA TRP A 27 -2.06 -7.24 -13.03
C TRP A 27 -1.49 -8.62 -13.37
N ASP A 28 -0.64 -9.11 -12.51
CA ASP A 28 -0.15 -10.48 -12.48
C ASP A 28 -0.50 -11.17 -11.15
N ASP A 29 0.13 -12.32 -10.89
CA ASP A 29 -0.12 -13.14 -9.70
C ASP A 29 0.30 -12.45 -8.40
N ASP A 30 1.20 -11.47 -8.45
CA ASP A 30 1.59 -10.69 -7.27
C ASP A 30 0.51 -9.72 -6.81
N HIS A 31 -0.44 -9.38 -7.68
CA HIS A 31 -1.49 -8.40 -7.41
C HIS A 31 -0.94 -7.05 -6.95
N GLN A 32 0.25 -6.67 -7.44
CA GLN A 32 0.94 -5.43 -7.10
C GLN A 32 1.54 -4.78 -8.36
N ILE A 33 1.60 -3.45 -8.34
CA ILE A 33 2.26 -2.65 -9.37
C ILE A 33 3.20 -1.68 -8.65
N GLY A 34 4.49 -1.70 -9.00
CA GLY A 34 5.50 -0.83 -8.41
C GLY A 34 5.46 0.59 -9.00
N LEU A 35 5.48 1.59 -8.14
CA LEU A 35 5.58 3.00 -8.54
C LEU A 35 6.95 3.61 -8.24
N THR A 36 7.76 2.91 -7.44
CA THR A 36 9.17 3.21 -7.21
C THR A 36 10.01 1.98 -7.52
N HIS A 37 11.29 2.22 -7.80
CA HIS A 37 12.25 1.16 -8.07
C HIS A 37 13.62 1.52 -7.50
N ARG A 38 14.52 0.55 -7.43
CA ARG A 38 15.92 0.76 -7.08
C ARG A 38 16.67 1.36 -8.27
N PRO A 39 17.77 2.06 -8.04
CA PRO A 39 18.68 2.47 -9.12
C PRO A 39 19.07 1.24 -9.98
N ASN A 40 19.12 1.44 -11.30
CA ASN A 40 19.46 0.41 -12.28
C ASN A 40 18.47 -0.78 -12.37
N ALA A 41 17.25 -0.65 -11.89
CA ALA A 41 16.22 -1.67 -12.07
C ALA A 41 15.93 -1.90 -13.57
N THR A 42 15.85 -3.16 -13.98
CA THR A 42 15.56 -3.54 -15.38
C THR A 42 14.07 -3.52 -15.70
N ASN A 43 13.22 -3.71 -14.69
CA ASN A 43 11.77 -3.62 -14.82
C ASN A 43 11.22 -2.67 -13.75
N LEU A 44 10.89 -1.45 -14.19
CA LEU A 44 10.46 -0.36 -13.30
C LEU A 44 9.13 -0.65 -12.57
N TRP A 45 8.27 -1.49 -13.17
CA TRP A 45 6.96 -1.84 -12.62
C TRP A 45 7.00 -3.00 -11.63
N LYS A 46 8.08 -3.82 -11.69
CA LYS A 46 8.18 -5.07 -10.92
C LYS A 46 9.24 -5.06 -9.84
N ASP A 47 10.21 -4.15 -9.90
CA ASP A 47 11.31 -4.13 -8.94
C ASP A 47 10.86 -4.02 -7.48
N SER A 48 9.83 -3.21 -7.21
CA SER A 48 9.27 -3.04 -5.87
C SER A 48 8.11 -3.99 -5.51
N VAL A 49 7.79 -4.98 -6.35
CA VAL A 49 6.66 -5.89 -6.16
C VAL A 49 7.06 -7.12 -5.31
N GLY A 50 6.07 -7.81 -4.75
CA GLY A 50 6.26 -9.06 -4.00
C GLY A 50 6.67 -8.86 -2.54
N SER A 51 7.11 -9.93 -1.90
CA SER A 51 7.60 -9.94 -0.53
C SER A 51 9.11 -9.76 -0.49
N LEU A 52 9.60 -8.94 0.45
CA LEU A 52 11.04 -8.87 0.77
C LEU A 52 11.49 -10.00 1.71
N TYR A 53 10.57 -10.87 2.09
CA TYR A 53 10.82 -12.06 2.91
C TYR A 53 10.27 -13.30 2.20
N THR A 54 11.07 -14.36 2.15
CA THR A 54 10.65 -15.66 1.62
C THR A 54 10.94 -16.72 2.68
N ASN A 55 9.91 -17.45 3.11
CA ASN A 55 10.01 -18.46 4.17
C ASN A 55 10.65 -17.92 5.46
N GLY A 56 10.30 -16.67 5.84
CA GLY A 56 10.83 -16.00 7.04
C GLY A 56 12.26 -15.48 6.90
N LYS A 57 12.90 -15.64 5.75
CA LYS A 57 14.25 -15.11 5.46
C LYS A 57 14.16 -13.82 4.67
N SER A 58 14.92 -12.80 5.06
CA SER A 58 15.04 -11.56 4.29
C SER A 58 15.71 -11.83 2.93
N SER A 59 15.22 -11.15 1.89
CA SER A 59 15.89 -11.12 0.58
C SER A 59 17.22 -10.36 0.60
N GLY A 60 17.52 -9.66 1.69
CA GLY A 60 18.66 -8.73 1.79
C GLY A 60 18.34 -7.33 1.23
N VAL A 61 17.18 -7.13 0.61
CA VAL A 61 16.75 -5.83 0.07
C VAL A 61 15.96 -5.08 1.14
N SER A 62 16.28 -3.79 1.33
CA SER A 62 15.55 -2.89 2.22
C SER A 62 14.50 -2.09 1.46
N GLU A 63 13.38 -1.76 2.10
CA GLU A 63 12.38 -0.85 1.55
C GLU A 63 12.94 0.56 1.26
N ASN A 64 14.06 0.92 1.90
CA ASN A 64 14.75 2.20 1.71
C ASN A 64 15.56 2.27 0.40
N GLU A 65 15.79 1.14 -0.27
CA GLU A 65 16.53 1.10 -1.53
C GLU A 65 15.72 1.56 -2.75
N PHE A 66 14.38 1.59 -2.64
CA PHE A 66 13.48 2.01 -3.71
C PHE A 66 13.40 3.54 -3.75
N THR A 67 14.41 4.18 -4.34
CA THR A 67 14.63 5.62 -4.23
C THR A 67 14.17 6.42 -5.45
N GLU A 68 13.86 5.76 -6.56
CA GLU A 68 13.51 6.39 -7.82
C GLU A 68 12.03 6.17 -8.13
N LEU A 69 11.31 7.25 -8.45
CA LEU A 69 9.96 7.17 -8.99
C LEU A 69 10.02 6.62 -10.43
N ASN A 70 9.13 5.69 -10.74
CA ASN A 70 9.00 5.15 -12.08
C ASN A 70 8.67 6.30 -13.07
N ALA A 71 9.55 6.51 -14.05
CA ALA A 71 9.41 7.60 -15.00
C ALA A 71 8.14 7.51 -15.88
N GLN A 72 7.54 6.31 -15.97
CA GLN A 72 6.39 6.04 -16.81
C GLN A 72 5.04 6.31 -16.13
N ILE A 73 4.99 6.58 -14.82
CA ILE A 73 3.73 6.92 -14.15
C ILE A 73 3.26 8.32 -14.58
N PRO A 74 1.94 8.59 -14.60
CA PRO A 74 1.39 9.90 -14.94
C PRO A 74 1.98 11.02 -14.07
N GLU A 75 2.20 12.19 -14.66
CA GLU A 75 2.82 13.33 -13.97
C GLU A 75 1.97 13.85 -12.81
N THR A 76 0.65 13.79 -12.93
CA THR A 76 -0.30 14.13 -11.87
C THR A 76 -0.10 13.26 -10.63
N LEU A 77 0.10 11.95 -10.81
CA LEU A 77 0.37 11.04 -9.70
C LEU A 77 1.78 11.25 -9.10
N LYS A 78 2.80 11.57 -9.94
CA LYS A 78 4.14 11.92 -9.42
C LYS A 78 4.07 13.15 -8.53
N THR A 79 3.42 14.20 -9.01
CA THR A 79 3.23 15.46 -8.25
C THR A 79 2.53 15.17 -6.94
N LEU A 80 1.41 14.43 -6.96
CA LEU A 80 0.68 14.05 -5.75
C LEU A 80 1.58 13.33 -4.72
N LEU A 81 2.39 12.36 -5.17
CA LEU A 81 3.29 11.61 -4.29
C LEU A 81 4.38 12.50 -3.67
N LEU A 82 4.94 13.43 -4.45
CA LEU A 82 5.95 14.36 -3.98
C LEU A 82 5.37 15.39 -3.00
N ASP A 83 4.20 15.96 -3.29
CA ASP A 83 3.50 16.90 -2.41
C ASP A 83 3.10 16.22 -1.10
N PHE A 84 2.61 14.99 -1.17
CA PHE A 84 2.32 14.19 0.02
C PHE A 84 3.59 13.97 0.86
N ALA A 85 4.68 13.54 0.23
CA ALA A 85 5.95 13.30 0.93
C ALA A 85 6.46 14.59 1.61
N GLN A 86 6.36 15.73 0.93
CA GLN A 86 6.71 17.03 1.50
C GLN A 86 5.80 17.39 2.68
N SER A 87 4.49 17.23 2.55
CA SER A 87 3.51 17.55 3.61
C SER A 87 3.72 16.73 4.89
N GLN A 88 4.19 15.50 4.75
CA GLN A 88 4.46 14.58 5.86
C GLN A 88 5.93 14.64 6.34
N ASN A 89 6.76 15.46 5.71
CA ASN A 89 8.21 15.52 5.97
C ASN A 89 8.89 14.14 5.92
N ILE A 90 8.58 13.36 4.88
CA ILE A 90 9.14 12.03 4.64
C ILE A 90 9.83 11.98 3.28
N LYS A 91 10.71 10.99 3.10
CA LYS A 91 11.19 10.57 1.79
C LYS A 91 10.41 9.35 1.33
N LEU A 92 10.08 9.30 0.04
CA LEU A 92 9.45 8.12 -0.55
C LEU A 92 10.46 6.97 -0.58
N GLY A 93 10.06 5.83 -0.06
CA GLY A 93 10.73 4.56 -0.22
C GLY A 93 9.93 3.69 -1.20
N ARG A 94 9.53 2.50 -0.76
CA ARG A 94 8.79 1.56 -1.58
C ARG A 94 7.32 1.98 -1.74
N VAL A 95 6.94 2.41 -2.95
CA VAL A 95 5.56 2.82 -3.28
C VAL A 95 4.94 1.83 -4.25
N ARG A 96 3.74 1.33 -3.95
CA ARG A 96 3.04 0.32 -4.74
C ARG A 96 1.54 0.56 -4.79
N ILE A 97 0.91 0.12 -5.87
CA ILE A 97 -0.53 -0.14 -5.89
C ILE A 97 -0.72 -1.63 -5.58
N MET A 98 -1.55 -1.91 -4.58
CA MET A 98 -1.77 -3.27 -4.05
C MET A 98 -3.25 -3.63 -4.14
N ARG A 99 -3.53 -4.82 -4.70
CA ARG A 99 -4.87 -5.35 -4.91
C ARG A 99 -5.11 -6.58 -4.03
N ALA A 100 -6.22 -6.58 -3.31
CA ALA A 100 -6.75 -7.79 -2.68
C ALA A 100 -8.04 -8.19 -3.40
N LEU A 101 -8.05 -9.38 -3.98
CA LEU A 101 -9.22 -9.95 -4.64
C LEU A 101 -10.35 -10.23 -3.64
N SER A 102 -11.56 -10.46 -4.16
CA SER A 102 -12.70 -10.93 -3.34
C SER A 102 -12.34 -12.15 -2.51
N LYS A 103 -12.73 -12.16 -1.23
CA LYS A 103 -12.48 -13.25 -0.27
C LYS A 103 -10.99 -13.56 -0.06
N ARG A 104 -10.11 -12.55 -0.20
CA ARG A 104 -8.66 -12.67 0.00
C ARG A 104 -8.15 -11.65 1.00
N GLY A 105 -6.98 -11.92 1.57
CA GLY A 105 -6.31 -11.04 2.51
C GLY A 105 -4.86 -11.41 2.72
N LEU A 106 -4.18 -10.66 3.59
CA LEU A 106 -2.86 -10.98 4.09
C LEU A 106 -2.98 -11.49 5.52
N THR A 107 -2.21 -12.52 5.83
CA THR A 107 -2.13 -13.10 7.17
C THR A 107 -1.56 -12.10 8.18
N VAL A 108 -1.72 -12.40 9.47
CA VAL A 108 -1.18 -11.57 10.55
C VAL A 108 0.34 -11.48 10.45
N HIS A 109 0.85 -10.27 10.34
CA HIS A 109 2.28 -9.94 10.28
C HIS A 109 2.54 -8.56 10.88
N ARG A 110 3.78 -8.12 10.87
CA ARG A 110 4.18 -6.74 11.19
C ARG A 110 5.26 -6.30 10.21
N ASP A 111 5.29 -5.02 9.93
CA ASP A 111 6.30 -4.37 9.11
C ASP A 111 7.38 -3.70 9.95
N THR A 112 8.43 -3.22 9.31
CA THR A 112 9.53 -2.51 9.97
C THR A 112 9.23 -1.03 10.21
N SER A 113 8.27 -0.46 9.48
CA SER A 113 7.90 0.97 9.56
C SER A 113 6.39 1.15 9.36
N VAL A 114 5.89 2.34 9.63
CA VAL A 114 4.51 2.74 9.31
C VAL A 114 4.27 2.69 7.80
N ARG A 115 3.00 2.66 7.39
CA ARG A 115 2.59 2.76 6.00
C ARG A 115 1.57 3.90 5.84
N TYR A 116 1.62 4.54 4.67
CA TYR A 116 0.57 5.48 4.29
C TYR A 116 -0.26 4.85 3.17
N HIS A 117 -1.56 4.95 3.30
CA HIS A 117 -2.51 4.36 2.35
C HIS A 117 -3.38 5.45 1.75
N LEU A 118 -3.51 5.47 0.44
CA LEU A 118 -4.61 6.11 -0.28
C LEU A 118 -5.51 5.00 -0.83
N VAL A 119 -6.78 5.01 -0.43
CA VAL A 119 -7.75 3.99 -0.86
C VAL A 119 -8.27 4.36 -2.24
N LEU A 120 -8.03 3.52 -3.24
CA LEU A 120 -8.51 3.70 -4.60
C LEU A 120 -9.86 3.01 -4.83
N LYS A 121 -9.97 1.74 -4.39
CA LYS A 121 -11.21 0.97 -4.44
C LYS A 121 -11.37 0.18 -3.14
N THR A 122 -12.59 0.14 -2.62
CA THR A 122 -12.93 -0.62 -1.42
C THR A 122 -14.40 -1.05 -1.43
N ASN A 123 -14.79 -1.84 -0.45
CA ASN A 123 -16.17 -2.19 -0.14
C ASN A 123 -16.33 -2.32 1.39
N ILE A 124 -17.56 -2.29 1.87
CA ILE A 124 -17.86 -2.26 3.30
C ILE A 124 -17.32 -3.47 4.08
N ASP A 125 -17.12 -4.59 3.41
CA ASP A 125 -16.58 -5.83 4.00
C ASP A 125 -15.05 -5.91 3.91
N SER A 126 -14.37 -4.81 3.57
CA SER A 126 -12.91 -4.73 3.53
C SER A 126 -12.36 -4.10 4.81
N PHE A 127 -11.49 -4.82 5.50
CA PHE A 127 -10.97 -4.43 6.80
C PHE A 127 -9.45 -4.40 6.85
N PHE A 128 -8.94 -3.47 7.65
CA PHE A 128 -7.59 -3.50 8.18
C PHE A 128 -7.69 -3.84 9.67
N GLY A 129 -7.11 -4.96 10.08
CA GLY A 129 -7.24 -5.45 11.45
C GLY A 129 -5.92 -5.40 12.21
N PHE A 130 -5.99 -5.05 13.49
CA PHE A 130 -4.87 -5.16 14.43
C PHE A 130 -5.18 -6.24 15.45
N ARG A 131 -4.25 -7.19 15.60
CA ARG A 131 -4.38 -8.27 16.57
C ARG A 131 -4.16 -7.74 17.98
N ASP A 132 -5.09 -8.04 18.90
CA ASP A 132 -4.89 -7.80 20.32
C ASP A 132 -4.09 -8.98 20.91
N LEU A 133 -2.87 -8.71 21.35
CA LEU A 133 -1.98 -9.70 21.97
C LEU A 133 -2.26 -9.91 23.46
N LYS A 134 -3.12 -9.10 24.09
CA LYS A 134 -3.40 -9.19 25.52
C LYS A 134 -4.43 -10.28 25.86
N GLN A 135 -5.14 -10.81 24.86
CA GLN A 135 -6.14 -11.84 25.09
C GLN A 135 -5.51 -13.23 25.07
N THR A 136 -5.69 -13.98 26.17
CA THR A 136 -5.18 -15.34 26.35
C THR A 136 -6.14 -16.42 25.84
N ASN A 137 -7.44 -16.12 25.76
CA ASN A 137 -8.50 -17.07 25.41
C ASN A 137 -9.17 -16.69 24.08
N GLY A 138 -8.41 -16.78 22.98
CA GLY A 138 -8.89 -16.45 21.66
C GLY A 138 -8.09 -15.33 20.99
N VAL A 139 -8.46 -15.00 19.75
CA VAL A 139 -7.87 -13.91 18.99
C VAL A 139 -8.88 -12.78 18.87
N ALA A 140 -8.66 -11.70 19.62
CA ALA A 140 -9.38 -10.46 19.35
C ALA A 140 -8.63 -9.61 18.33
N ALA A 141 -9.37 -8.90 17.50
CA ALA A 141 -8.85 -7.95 16.55
C ALA A 141 -9.71 -6.70 16.53
N HIS A 142 -9.05 -5.54 16.44
CA HIS A 142 -9.72 -4.29 16.12
C HIS A 142 -9.68 -4.08 14.62
N CYS A 143 -10.86 -4.11 13.99
CA CYS A 143 -10.99 -3.98 12.53
C CYS A 143 -11.48 -2.58 12.16
N TYR A 144 -10.88 -2.02 11.12
CA TYR A 144 -11.18 -0.69 10.61
C TYR A 144 -11.48 -0.77 9.12
N HIS A 145 -12.56 -0.12 8.71
CA HIS A 145 -12.81 0.17 7.31
C HIS A 145 -12.19 1.52 6.95
N MET A 146 -11.44 1.58 5.86
CA MET A 146 -10.91 2.83 5.29
C MET A 146 -11.69 3.13 4.00
N PRO A 147 -12.48 4.21 3.95
CA PRO A 147 -13.23 4.59 2.76
C PRO A 147 -12.33 5.16 1.66
N ALA A 148 -12.79 5.06 0.42
CA ALA A 148 -12.16 5.69 -0.75
C ALA A 148 -12.63 7.15 -0.88
N ASP A 149 -12.25 8.00 0.08
CA ASP A 149 -12.71 9.38 0.20
C ASP A 149 -11.64 10.43 -0.18
N GLY A 150 -10.52 9.95 -0.75
CA GLY A 150 -9.39 10.76 -1.18
C GLY A 150 -8.41 11.12 -0.06
N HIS A 151 -8.71 10.85 1.20
CA HIS A 151 -7.75 11.08 2.28
C HIS A 151 -6.67 10.01 2.32
N PHE A 152 -5.47 10.43 2.73
CA PHE A 152 -4.44 9.48 3.11
C PHE A 152 -4.63 9.03 4.56
N TYR A 153 -4.26 7.78 4.81
CA TYR A 153 -4.32 7.15 6.12
C TYR A 153 -2.93 6.70 6.54
N LYS A 154 -2.46 7.19 7.70
CA LYS A 154 -1.24 6.67 8.34
C LYS A 154 -1.60 5.46 9.18
N VAL A 155 -0.94 4.35 8.92
CA VAL A 155 -1.18 3.07 9.58
C VAL A 155 0.07 2.62 10.31
N ASP A 156 -0.04 2.37 11.62
CA ASP A 156 1.05 1.82 12.42
C ASP A 156 1.19 0.31 12.17
N THR A 157 1.80 -0.04 11.05
CA THR A 157 2.05 -1.41 10.63
C THR A 157 3.20 -2.08 11.39
N THR A 158 3.85 -1.39 12.33
CA THR A 158 4.80 -2.01 13.27
C THR A 158 4.10 -2.89 14.30
N LYS A 159 2.79 -2.75 14.46
CA LYS A 159 1.93 -3.63 15.24
C LYS A 159 1.51 -4.84 14.40
N PHE A 160 1.20 -5.96 15.08
CA PHE A 160 0.63 -7.12 14.39
C PHE A 160 -0.70 -6.76 13.74
N HIS A 161 -0.76 -6.89 12.43
CA HIS A 161 -1.90 -6.50 11.61
C HIS A 161 -2.15 -7.50 10.49
N PHE A 162 -3.33 -7.38 9.91
CA PHE A 162 -3.75 -8.14 8.74
C PHE A 162 -4.69 -7.29 7.89
N ILE A 163 -4.89 -7.70 6.65
CA ILE A 163 -5.95 -7.16 5.81
C ILE A 163 -6.87 -8.30 5.38
N TYR A 164 -8.16 -8.01 5.22
CA TYR A 164 -9.13 -8.94 4.67
C TYR A 164 -10.14 -8.19 3.81
N ASN A 165 -10.34 -8.70 2.61
CA ASN A 165 -11.40 -8.27 1.71
C ASN A 165 -12.49 -9.34 1.70
N GLY A 166 -13.51 -9.19 2.54
CA GLY A 166 -14.65 -10.11 2.64
C GLY A 166 -15.71 -9.89 1.56
N GLY A 167 -15.67 -8.77 0.85
CA GLY A 167 -16.66 -8.39 -0.14
C GLY A 167 -16.56 -9.13 -1.46
N LYS A 168 -17.46 -8.77 -2.38
CA LYS A 168 -17.54 -9.36 -3.74
C LYS A 168 -16.68 -8.64 -4.77
N THR A 169 -16.23 -7.42 -4.46
CA THR A 169 -15.38 -6.61 -5.32
C THR A 169 -13.95 -6.58 -4.81
N GLU A 170 -13.00 -6.18 -5.66
CA GLU A 170 -11.61 -6.01 -5.27
C GLU A 170 -11.40 -4.81 -4.33
N ARG A 171 -10.35 -4.88 -3.54
CA ARG A 171 -9.84 -3.79 -2.72
C ARG A 171 -8.49 -3.35 -3.30
N ILE A 172 -8.34 -2.06 -3.61
CA ILE A 172 -7.11 -1.50 -4.19
C ILE A 172 -6.67 -0.30 -3.39
N HIS A 173 -5.42 -0.33 -2.93
CA HIS A 173 -4.79 0.78 -2.23
C HIS A 173 -3.46 1.15 -2.89
N LEU A 174 -3.18 2.45 -2.97
CA LEU A 174 -1.82 2.95 -3.12
C LEU A 174 -1.19 2.95 -1.72
N VAL A 175 0.00 2.33 -1.61
CA VAL A 175 0.70 2.12 -0.33
C VAL A 175 2.09 2.70 -0.42
N ILE A 176 2.43 3.59 0.51
CA ILE A 176 3.73 4.26 0.61
C ILE A 176 4.45 3.76 1.86
N CYS A 177 5.65 3.22 1.68
CA CYS A 177 6.61 2.96 2.74
C CYS A 177 7.56 4.16 2.81
N PRO A 178 7.61 4.91 3.92
CA PRO A 178 8.56 6.01 4.08
C PRO A 178 9.98 5.48 4.31
N ARG A 179 10.98 6.29 3.97
CA ARG A 179 12.41 6.06 4.25
C ARG A 179 13.06 7.27 4.89
#